data_f016d0987fb57d3e3316119093592ff6
#
_entry.id   f016d0987fb57d3e3316119093592ff6
#
_cell.length_a   1.000
_cell.length_b   1.000
_cell.length_c   1.000
_cell.angle_alpha   90.00
_cell.angle_beta   90.00
_cell.angle_gamma   90.00
#
_symmetry.space_group_name_H-M   'P 1'
#
loop_
_entity.id
_entity.type
_entity.pdbx_description
1 polymer ?
#
loop_
_entity_poly.entity_id
_entity_poly.type
_entity_poly.pdbx_seq_one_letter_code
_entity_poly.pdbx_strand_id
1 'polypeptide(L)'
;MTGATRFASPFASWFASSFASSLALALCVAISLVPAAAAAPAAIAPGSVIVIPVAGAISPASADFIVRGLARAADDHAQLAVLQLDTPGGLDTSMRQIIKAILASPVPVATYIAPGGARAASAGTYITYASHIAAMAPGTNLGAASPVQLGIGGQEAPHPGQPPALPGMAPASNAAASGAAAKDDGASAPLAMDSQSTELRKQLHDAQAYIRGLAQLRGRNVEWAERAVREAVSLSARDALDQKVVDVIARDLPDLLRQVDGRTVDTAAGAKRLATAHAPIVTLEADWRSRFLAVITDPNVALILLMIGMYGLFFEFANPGFVLPGVAGAISLLLGLFALQLLPVNYVGLGLIFLGLAFLIAEAFLPTFGALGFGGIVAFAIGALMLIDTDVPGYGIPLPMIAAVVVFSALFIFGVSGMVLRSRRRPVVTGAEAMIGSVGVVLDDGLRAVDPADPADATADAANIPADAPRDSLLHGEPERVGWARVHGERWRVCSATPLAAGHTVRVTGRRGLMLTVVPMIDASTDAPQQHKTA
;
A
#
# COMPACT_ATOMS: atom_id res chain seq x y z
N MET A 1 36.77 -28.72 -0.32
CA MET A 1 35.30 -28.96 -0.22
C MET A 1 34.92 -28.70 1.22
N THR A 2 34.47 -27.48 1.52
CA THR A 2 34.22 -27.02 2.89
C THR A 2 32.77 -26.70 3.03
N GLY A 3 32.06 -27.54 3.81
CA GLY A 3 30.69 -27.35 4.21
C GLY A 3 30.57 -26.21 5.22
N ALA A 4 30.05 -25.07 4.80
CA ALA A 4 29.65 -23.99 5.69
C ALA A 4 28.26 -24.32 6.26
N THR A 5 28.21 -24.90 7.45
CA THR A 5 27.00 -25.03 8.26
C THR A 5 26.56 -23.63 8.72
N ARG A 6 25.52 -23.09 8.07
CA ARG A 6 24.87 -21.84 8.47
C ARG A 6 24.05 -22.09 9.74
N PHE A 7 24.51 -21.59 10.87
CA PHE A 7 23.69 -21.49 12.09
C PHE A 7 22.66 -20.35 11.90
N ALA A 8 21.47 -20.70 11.41
CA ALA A 8 20.33 -19.80 11.46
C ALA A 8 19.90 -19.61 12.92
N SER A 9 19.83 -18.36 13.39
CA SER A 9 19.39 -18.08 14.76
C SER A 9 17.92 -18.50 14.94
N PRO A 10 17.54 -19.09 16.08
CA PRO A 10 16.17 -19.59 16.33
C PRO A 10 15.10 -18.47 16.24
N PHE A 11 15.50 -17.21 16.36
CA PHE A 11 14.59 -16.06 16.24
C PHE A 11 14.32 -15.67 14.79
N ALA A 12 15.30 -15.81 13.90
CA ALA A 12 15.11 -15.60 12.46
C ALA A 12 14.16 -16.69 11.89
N SER A 13 14.28 -17.92 12.39
CA SER A 13 13.37 -19.00 12.01
C SER A 13 11.95 -18.81 12.52
N TRP A 14 11.77 -18.25 13.73
CA TRP A 14 10.43 -17.98 14.28
C TRP A 14 9.72 -16.82 13.55
N PHE A 15 10.44 -15.74 13.23
CA PHE A 15 9.87 -14.62 12.46
C PHE A 15 9.62 -15.01 11.00
N ALA A 16 10.54 -15.76 10.40
CA ALA A 16 10.36 -16.28 9.04
C ALA A 16 9.20 -17.27 8.97
N SER A 17 9.01 -18.13 9.98
CA SER A 17 7.89 -19.06 10.02
C SER A 17 6.56 -18.35 10.27
N SER A 18 6.50 -17.34 11.15
CA SER A 18 5.28 -16.57 11.41
C SER A 18 4.88 -15.70 10.21
N PHE A 19 5.84 -15.07 9.55
CA PHE A 19 5.59 -14.27 8.35
C PHE A 19 5.26 -15.16 7.15
N ALA A 20 5.97 -16.27 6.97
CA ALA A 20 5.66 -17.27 5.94
C ALA A 20 4.30 -17.92 6.16
N SER A 21 3.91 -18.18 7.41
CA SER A 21 2.58 -18.72 7.73
C SER A 21 1.47 -17.71 7.48
N SER A 22 1.67 -16.43 7.80
CA SER A 22 0.70 -15.36 7.52
C SER A 22 0.59 -15.09 6.03
N LEU A 23 1.70 -15.12 5.29
CA LEU A 23 1.72 -14.95 3.84
C LEU A 23 1.14 -16.18 3.12
N ALA A 24 1.44 -17.39 3.61
CA ALA A 24 0.84 -18.63 3.11
C ALA A 24 -0.67 -18.67 3.37
N LEU A 25 -1.12 -18.18 4.53
CA LEU A 25 -2.55 -18.05 4.83
C LEU A 25 -3.21 -17.02 3.91
N ALA A 26 -2.58 -15.87 3.67
CA ALA A 26 -3.07 -14.86 2.74
C ALA A 26 -3.08 -15.37 1.29
N LEU A 27 -2.08 -16.13 0.87
CA LEU A 27 -2.01 -16.76 -0.44
C LEU A 27 -3.02 -17.90 -0.57
N CYS A 28 -3.21 -18.72 0.47
CA CYS A 28 -4.26 -19.76 0.50
C CYS A 28 -5.66 -19.14 0.48
N VAL A 29 -5.88 -18.02 1.17
CA VAL A 29 -7.14 -17.25 1.10
C VAL A 29 -7.32 -16.65 -0.30
N ALA A 30 -6.26 -16.14 -0.93
CA ALA A 30 -6.31 -15.62 -2.30
C ALA A 30 -6.54 -16.74 -3.34
N ILE A 31 -5.94 -17.92 -3.15
CA ILE A 31 -6.13 -19.09 -4.04
C ILE A 31 -7.50 -19.75 -3.82
N SER A 32 -8.01 -19.79 -2.59
CA SER A 32 -9.37 -20.29 -2.32
C SER A 32 -10.48 -19.35 -2.81
N LEU A 33 -10.16 -18.10 -3.13
CA LEU A 33 -11.03 -17.16 -3.83
C LEU A 33 -11.04 -17.35 -5.36
N VAL A 34 -10.19 -18.24 -5.92
CA VAL A 34 -10.29 -18.63 -7.34
C VAL A 34 -11.40 -19.69 -7.44
N PRO A 35 -12.60 -19.34 -7.92
CA PRO A 35 -13.65 -20.34 -8.09
C PRO A 35 -13.19 -21.38 -9.09
N ALA A 36 -13.31 -22.65 -8.71
CA ALA A 36 -13.13 -23.78 -9.61
C ALA A 36 -14.03 -23.59 -10.84
N ALA A 37 -13.46 -23.80 -12.00
CA ALA A 37 -14.09 -23.90 -13.31
C ALA A 37 -15.26 -22.92 -13.53
N ALA A 38 -14.99 -21.80 -14.20
CA ALA A 38 -16.03 -20.98 -14.78
C ALA A 38 -16.84 -21.87 -15.74
N ALA A 39 -18.03 -22.30 -15.33
CA ALA A 39 -19.00 -22.87 -16.23
C ALA A 39 -19.18 -21.86 -17.38
N ALA A 40 -19.10 -22.32 -18.61
CA ALA A 40 -19.35 -21.47 -19.77
C ALA A 40 -20.67 -20.74 -19.55
N PRO A 41 -20.74 -19.40 -19.72
CA PRO A 41 -21.96 -18.67 -19.49
C PRO A 41 -23.08 -19.27 -20.35
N ALA A 42 -24.18 -19.65 -19.70
CA ALA A 42 -25.33 -20.21 -20.40
C ALA A 42 -25.73 -19.26 -21.55
N ALA A 43 -25.98 -19.83 -22.72
CA ALA A 43 -26.44 -19.06 -23.88
C ALA A 43 -27.75 -18.37 -23.51
N ILE A 44 -27.79 -17.04 -23.65
CA ILE A 44 -28.99 -16.24 -23.36
C ILE A 44 -29.92 -16.39 -24.56
N ALA A 45 -31.19 -16.70 -24.29
CA ALA A 45 -32.19 -16.84 -25.37
C ALA A 45 -32.38 -15.49 -26.08
N PRO A 46 -32.43 -15.46 -27.43
CA PRO A 46 -32.73 -14.23 -28.15
C PRO A 46 -34.06 -13.62 -27.68
N GLY A 47 -34.12 -12.30 -27.60
CA GLY A 47 -35.33 -11.60 -27.11
C GLY A 47 -35.48 -11.53 -25.60
N SER A 48 -34.47 -11.99 -24.82
CA SER A 48 -34.48 -11.85 -23.36
C SER A 48 -34.17 -10.42 -22.91
N VAL A 49 -34.51 -10.12 -21.65
CA VAL A 49 -34.10 -8.91 -20.94
C VAL A 49 -32.87 -9.20 -20.09
N ILE A 50 -31.82 -8.46 -20.34
CA ILE A 50 -30.57 -8.60 -19.60
C ILE A 50 -30.51 -7.55 -18.51
N VAL A 51 -30.38 -7.98 -17.25
CA VAL A 51 -30.21 -7.11 -16.08
C VAL A 51 -28.76 -7.04 -15.68
N ILE A 52 -28.25 -5.84 -15.57
CA ILE A 52 -26.87 -5.53 -15.15
C ILE A 52 -26.96 -4.79 -13.81
N PRO A 53 -26.75 -5.49 -12.68
CA PRO A 53 -26.79 -4.85 -11.37
C PRO A 53 -25.54 -4.01 -11.15
N VAL A 54 -25.73 -2.77 -10.68
CA VAL A 54 -24.68 -1.79 -10.41
C VAL A 54 -24.91 -1.20 -9.03
N ALA A 55 -24.21 -1.71 -8.04
CA ALA A 55 -24.27 -1.23 -6.67
C ALA A 55 -22.93 -0.61 -6.26
N GLY A 56 -22.98 0.53 -5.55
CA GLY A 56 -21.80 1.25 -5.09
C GLY A 56 -21.27 2.27 -6.10
N ALA A 57 -20.03 2.70 -5.91
CA ALA A 57 -19.45 3.78 -6.71
C ALA A 57 -19.17 3.38 -8.16
N ILE A 58 -19.36 4.33 -9.08
CA ILE A 58 -19.02 4.16 -10.49
C ILE A 58 -17.50 4.21 -10.67
N SER A 59 -16.90 3.05 -10.73
CA SER A 59 -15.46 2.78 -10.81
C SER A 59 -15.07 2.27 -12.21
N PRO A 60 -13.77 2.15 -12.51
CA PRO A 60 -13.30 1.48 -13.72
C PRO A 60 -13.80 0.02 -13.83
N ALA A 61 -13.92 -0.67 -12.68
CA ALA A 61 -14.45 -2.03 -12.64
C ALA A 61 -15.94 -2.09 -13.01
N SER A 62 -16.76 -1.19 -12.45
CA SER A 62 -18.18 -1.12 -12.80
C SER A 62 -18.39 -0.68 -14.25
N ALA A 63 -17.57 0.24 -14.76
CA ALA A 63 -17.61 0.65 -16.16
C ALA A 63 -17.28 -0.51 -17.11
N ASP A 64 -16.21 -1.26 -16.84
CA ASP A 64 -15.85 -2.46 -17.63
C ASP A 64 -16.96 -3.51 -17.60
N PHE A 65 -17.56 -3.76 -16.42
CA PHE A 65 -18.67 -4.70 -16.27
C PHE A 65 -19.90 -4.28 -17.08
N ILE A 66 -20.31 -3.00 -16.99
CA ILE A 66 -21.47 -2.46 -17.73
C ILE A 66 -21.22 -2.51 -19.24
N VAL A 67 -20.05 -2.05 -19.70
CA VAL A 67 -19.70 -2.02 -21.13
C VAL A 67 -19.73 -3.44 -21.72
N ARG A 68 -19.12 -4.41 -21.04
CA ARG A 68 -19.18 -5.83 -21.47
C ARG A 68 -20.58 -6.40 -21.39
N GLY A 69 -21.37 -6.01 -20.38
CA GLY A 69 -22.76 -6.40 -20.26
C GLY A 69 -23.61 -5.90 -21.42
N LEU A 70 -23.41 -4.63 -21.83
CA LEU A 70 -24.08 -4.07 -22.99
C LEU A 70 -23.64 -4.70 -24.33
N ALA A 71 -22.35 -4.98 -24.48
CA ALA A 71 -21.83 -5.69 -25.64
C ALA A 71 -22.45 -7.11 -25.73
N ARG A 72 -22.48 -7.83 -24.61
CA ARG A 72 -23.14 -9.15 -24.56
C ARG A 72 -24.63 -9.08 -24.87
N ALA A 73 -25.33 -8.03 -24.39
CA ALA A 73 -26.75 -7.83 -24.73
C ALA A 73 -26.95 -7.65 -26.24
N ALA A 74 -26.00 -7.01 -26.92
CA ALA A 74 -26.02 -6.86 -28.37
C ALA A 74 -25.74 -8.19 -29.08
N ASP A 75 -24.73 -8.93 -28.67
CA ASP A 75 -24.33 -10.22 -29.24
C ASP A 75 -25.43 -11.28 -29.07
N ASP A 76 -26.09 -11.32 -27.92
CA ASP A 76 -27.19 -12.24 -27.61
C ASP A 76 -28.55 -11.77 -28.16
N HIS A 77 -28.58 -10.66 -28.93
CA HIS A 77 -29.81 -10.08 -29.50
C HIS A 77 -30.90 -9.83 -28.45
N ALA A 78 -30.53 -9.28 -27.30
CA ALA A 78 -31.45 -8.98 -26.22
C ALA A 78 -32.55 -7.98 -26.66
N GLN A 79 -33.70 -8.08 -26.03
CA GLN A 79 -34.81 -7.15 -26.25
C GLN A 79 -34.57 -5.81 -25.56
N LEU A 80 -33.99 -5.85 -24.35
CA LEU A 80 -33.71 -4.71 -23.50
C LEU A 80 -32.52 -5.04 -22.60
N ALA A 81 -31.62 -4.08 -22.38
CA ALA A 81 -30.64 -4.12 -21.30
C ALA A 81 -31.12 -3.19 -20.17
N VAL A 82 -31.16 -3.69 -18.94
CA VAL A 82 -31.57 -2.92 -17.76
C VAL A 82 -30.38 -2.72 -16.84
N LEU A 83 -29.93 -1.47 -16.68
CA LEU A 83 -28.97 -1.09 -15.66
C LEU A 83 -29.71 -0.85 -14.35
N GLN A 84 -29.62 -1.78 -13.41
CA GLN A 84 -30.21 -1.62 -12.08
C GLN A 84 -29.23 -0.86 -11.20
N LEU A 85 -29.53 0.42 -10.93
CA LEU A 85 -28.60 1.35 -10.26
C LEU A 85 -28.94 1.57 -8.78
N ASP A 86 -27.89 1.47 -7.95
CA ASP A 86 -27.82 2.02 -6.61
C ASP A 86 -26.41 2.60 -6.39
N THR A 87 -26.23 3.90 -6.66
CA THR A 87 -24.91 4.53 -6.67
C THR A 87 -24.88 5.91 -6.03
N PRO A 88 -23.88 6.21 -5.19
CA PRO A 88 -23.63 7.56 -4.70
C PRO A 88 -22.98 8.47 -5.75
N GLY A 89 -22.56 7.92 -6.91
CA GLY A 89 -21.77 8.59 -7.94
C GLY A 89 -20.47 7.84 -8.21
N GLY A 90 -19.46 8.54 -8.70
CA GLY A 90 -18.15 7.95 -8.98
C GLY A 90 -17.35 8.78 -9.96
N LEU A 91 -16.38 8.14 -10.64
CA LEU A 91 -15.41 8.79 -11.52
C LEU A 91 -16.05 9.28 -12.82
N ASP A 92 -15.75 10.52 -13.21
CA ASP A 92 -16.21 11.12 -14.47
C ASP A 92 -15.79 10.30 -15.69
N THR A 93 -14.54 9.84 -15.72
CA THR A 93 -14.02 9.00 -16.81
C THR A 93 -14.79 7.71 -16.99
N SER A 94 -15.11 7.02 -15.89
CA SER A 94 -15.92 5.79 -15.88
C SER A 94 -17.36 6.06 -16.31
N MET A 95 -17.96 7.15 -15.80
CA MET A 95 -19.29 7.61 -16.21
C MET A 95 -19.37 7.88 -17.71
N ARG A 96 -18.42 8.66 -18.26
CA ARG A 96 -18.39 8.96 -19.71
C ARG A 96 -18.17 7.72 -20.56
N GLN A 97 -17.42 6.73 -20.09
CA GLN A 97 -17.24 5.45 -20.76
C GLN A 97 -18.58 4.67 -20.84
N ILE A 98 -19.34 4.62 -19.75
CA ILE A 98 -20.67 3.98 -19.68
C ILE A 98 -21.63 4.72 -20.62
N ILE A 99 -21.67 6.03 -20.56
CA ILE A 99 -22.56 6.84 -21.42
C ILE A 99 -22.27 6.61 -22.90
N LYS A 100 -20.98 6.59 -23.31
CA LYS A 100 -20.61 6.25 -24.68
C LYS A 100 -21.15 4.88 -25.10
N ALA A 101 -21.03 3.87 -24.23
CA ALA A 101 -21.55 2.54 -24.51
C ALA A 101 -23.08 2.51 -24.64
N ILE A 102 -23.80 3.27 -23.80
CA ILE A 102 -25.27 3.40 -23.88
C ILE A 102 -25.68 4.05 -25.20
N LEU A 103 -25.03 5.16 -25.57
CA LEU A 103 -25.36 5.89 -26.82
C LEU A 103 -25.03 5.09 -28.07
N ALA A 104 -23.98 4.26 -28.04
CA ALA A 104 -23.59 3.38 -29.15
C ALA A 104 -24.33 2.03 -29.16
N SER A 105 -25.18 1.74 -28.17
CA SER A 105 -25.83 0.45 -28.04
C SER A 105 -26.87 0.23 -29.15
N PRO A 106 -26.81 -0.90 -29.87
CA PRO A 106 -27.86 -1.30 -30.82
C PRO A 106 -29.09 -1.90 -30.10
N VAL A 107 -28.96 -2.19 -28.80
CA VAL A 107 -30.03 -2.68 -27.93
C VAL A 107 -30.54 -1.53 -27.08
N PRO A 108 -31.88 -1.35 -26.92
CA PRO A 108 -32.42 -0.38 -25.98
C PRO A 108 -31.86 -0.59 -24.58
N VAL A 109 -31.49 0.51 -23.91
CA VAL A 109 -30.96 0.49 -22.54
C VAL A 109 -31.91 1.23 -21.62
N ALA A 110 -32.40 0.57 -20.57
CA ALA A 110 -33.12 1.18 -19.47
C ALA A 110 -32.24 1.31 -18.25
N THR A 111 -32.27 2.47 -17.60
CA THR A 111 -31.80 2.62 -16.24
C THR A 111 -32.95 2.48 -15.28
N TYR A 112 -32.80 1.62 -14.28
CA TYR A 112 -33.80 1.40 -13.23
C TYR A 112 -33.16 1.62 -11.86
N ILE A 113 -33.53 2.72 -11.20
CA ILE A 113 -33.02 3.04 -9.86
C ILE A 113 -33.77 2.19 -8.85
N ALA A 114 -33.14 1.15 -8.34
CA ALA A 114 -33.75 0.11 -7.50
C ALA A 114 -32.65 -0.64 -6.69
N PRO A 115 -33.01 -1.30 -5.59
CA PRO A 115 -34.36 -1.45 -4.99
C PRO A 115 -34.90 -0.19 -4.31
N GLY A 116 -36.05 -0.24 -3.67
CA GLY A 116 -36.56 0.84 -2.83
C GLY A 116 -35.49 1.27 -1.79
N GLY A 117 -35.27 2.59 -1.67
CA GLY A 117 -34.15 3.16 -0.88
C GLY A 117 -32.87 3.38 -1.65
N ALA A 118 -32.74 2.85 -2.88
CA ALA A 118 -31.60 3.10 -3.75
C ALA A 118 -31.54 4.56 -4.23
N ARG A 119 -30.36 4.97 -4.70
CA ARG A 119 -30.13 6.31 -5.25
C ARG A 119 -29.34 6.26 -6.56
N ALA A 120 -29.53 7.28 -7.38
CA ALA A 120 -28.66 7.56 -8.50
C ALA A 120 -28.13 8.99 -8.38
N ALA A 121 -27.06 9.18 -7.63
CA ALA A 121 -26.45 10.47 -7.41
C ALA A 121 -25.26 10.69 -8.35
N SER A 122 -24.91 11.97 -8.63
CA SER A 122 -23.74 12.37 -9.40
C SER A 122 -23.67 11.61 -10.75
N ALA A 123 -22.65 10.77 -10.98
CA ALA A 123 -22.51 9.96 -12.19
C ALA A 123 -23.79 9.16 -12.53
N GLY A 124 -24.53 8.67 -11.52
CA GLY A 124 -25.79 7.95 -11.72
C GLY A 124 -26.87 8.79 -12.40
N THR A 125 -26.91 10.09 -12.12
CA THR A 125 -27.84 11.04 -12.77
C THR A 125 -27.52 11.15 -14.27
N TYR A 126 -26.26 11.32 -14.65
CA TYR A 126 -25.85 11.39 -16.07
C TYR A 126 -26.14 10.09 -16.82
N ILE A 127 -25.87 8.94 -16.20
CA ILE A 127 -26.15 7.61 -16.77
C ILE A 127 -27.66 7.45 -17.00
N THR A 128 -28.47 7.90 -16.03
CA THR A 128 -29.93 7.88 -16.15
C THR A 128 -30.39 8.77 -17.30
N TYR A 129 -29.86 9.98 -17.44
CA TYR A 129 -30.17 10.88 -18.55
C TYR A 129 -29.73 10.37 -19.93
N ALA A 130 -28.65 9.60 -19.99
CA ALA A 130 -28.14 9.02 -21.24
C ALA A 130 -29.01 7.85 -21.72
N SER A 131 -29.64 7.12 -20.80
CA SER A 131 -30.36 5.89 -21.10
C SER A 131 -31.65 6.16 -21.92
N HIS A 132 -32.01 5.18 -22.73
CA HIS A 132 -33.21 5.28 -23.59
C HIS A 132 -34.50 5.34 -22.77
N ILE A 133 -34.52 4.60 -21.66
CA ILE A 133 -35.62 4.60 -20.68
C ILE A 133 -35.03 4.87 -19.31
N ALA A 134 -35.61 5.80 -18.55
CA ALA A 134 -35.28 6.11 -17.17
C ALA A 134 -36.44 5.71 -16.27
N ALA A 135 -36.17 4.85 -15.29
CA ALA A 135 -37.16 4.35 -14.36
C ALA A 135 -36.67 4.40 -12.93
N MET A 136 -37.59 4.58 -12.00
CA MET A 136 -37.32 4.61 -10.56
C MET A 136 -38.27 3.68 -9.80
N ALA A 137 -37.73 3.02 -8.75
CA ALA A 137 -38.58 2.37 -7.77
C ALA A 137 -39.16 3.39 -6.76
N PRO A 138 -40.29 3.12 -6.14
CA PRO A 138 -40.81 3.96 -5.06
C PRO A 138 -39.79 4.06 -3.90
N GLY A 139 -39.65 5.26 -3.33
CA GLY A 139 -38.72 5.50 -2.22
C GLY A 139 -37.24 5.63 -2.62
N THR A 140 -36.96 5.84 -3.91
CA THR A 140 -35.61 6.14 -4.42
C THR A 140 -35.48 7.62 -4.72
N ASN A 141 -34.22 8.07 -4.89
CA ASN A 141 -33.92 9.44 -5.26
C ASN A 141 -32.89 9.53 -6.39
N LEU A 142 -32.97 10.63 -7.13
CA LEU A 142 -32.10 10.96 -8.26
C LEU A 142 -31.64 12.41 -8.13
N GLY A 143 -30.35 12.70 -8.37
CA GLY A 143 -29.89 14.09 -8.39
C GLY A 143 -28.50 14.31 -7.84
N ALA A 144 -28.25 15.55 -7.41
CA ALA A 144 -26.95 16.03 -6.92
C ALA A 144 -25.82 15.69 -7.92
N ALA A 145 -25.86 16.32 -9.10
CA ALA A 145 -24.97 16.00 -10.22
C ALA A 145 -23.79 16.99 -10.37
N SER A 146 -23.51 17.79 -9.34
CA SER A 146 -22.39 18.74 -9.36
C SER A 146 -21.05 18.01 -9.46
N PRO A 147 -20.13 18.46 -10.34
CA PRO A 147 -18.78 17.95 -10.35
C PRO A 147 -18.05 18.34 -9.05
N VAL A 148 -17.44 17.38 -8.37
CA VAL A 148 -16.56 17.61 -7.24
C VAL A 148 -15.12 17.61 -7.74
N GLN A 149 -14.28 18.53 -7.24
CA GLN A 149 -12.87 18.57 -7.61
C GLN A 149 -12.10 17.41 -7.00
N LEU A 150 -11.31 16.76 -7.83
CA LEU A 150 -10.21 15.92 -7.41
C LEU A 150 -8.98 16.82 -7.33
N GLY A 151 -8.70 17.43 -6.19
CA GLY A 151 -7.60 18.39 -6.08
C GLY A 151 -7.22 18.77 -4.67
N ILE A 152 -5.98 19.17 -4.52
CA ILE A 152 -5.28 19.49 -3.29
C ILE A 152 -6.00 20.61 -2.53
N GLY A 153 -6.54 20.27 -1.36
CA GLY A 153 -7.10 21.23 -0.39
C GLY A 153 -8.57 21.51 -0.60
N GLY A 154 -9.42 20.57 -0.18
CA GLY A 154 -10.86 20.79 -0.03
C GLY A 154 -11.13 21.91 0.94
N GLN A 155 -11.30 23.12 0.44
CA GLN A 155 -12.06 24.14 1.16
C GLN A 155 -13.53 23.86 0.86
N GLU A 156 -14.27 23.46 1.89
CA GLU A 156 -15.71 23.46 1.92
C GLU A 156 -16.23 24.74 1.25
N ALA A 157 -17.07 24.61 0.23
CA ALA A 157 -17.61 25.77 -0.47
C ALA A 157 -18.25 26.71 0.56
N PRO A 158 -17.93 28.01 0.55
CA PRO A 158 -18.49 28.93 1.51
C PRO A 158 -20.02 28.93 1.37
N HIS A 159 -20.72 28.60 2.45
CA HIS A 159 -22.17 28.85 2.51
C HIS A 159 -22.43 30.32 2.23
N PRO A 160 -23.35 30.69 1.35
CA PRO A 160 -23.68 32.10 1.11
C PRO A 160 -24.16 32.73 2.42
N GLY A 161 -23.30 33.51 3.07
CA GLY A 161 -23.64 34.26 4.30
C GLY A 161 -22.62 34.22 5.44
N GLN A 162 -21.50 33.50 5.33
CA GLN A 162 -20.50 33.46 6.39
C GLN A 162 -19.18 34.08 5.93
N PRO A 163 -18.65 35.14 6.59
CA PRO A 163 -17.35 35.68 6.24
C PRO A 163 -16.22 34.71 6.63
N PRO A 164 -15.10 34.63 5.88
CA PRO A 164 -14.03 33.70 6.15
C PRO A 164 -13.38 34.01 7.50
N ALA A 165 -13.36 33.00 8.38
CA ALA A 165 -12.62 33.05 9.64
C ALA A 165 -11.12 32.88 9.37
N LEU A 166 -10.33 33.93 9.60
CA LEU A 166 -8.88 33.85 9.65
C LEU A 166 -8.44 33.18 10.96
N PRO A 167 -7.48 32.27 10.97
CA PRO A 167 -6.97 31.67 12.19
C PRO A 167 -6.17 32.72 12.99
N GLY A 168 -6.67 33.11 14.15
CA GLY A 168 -5.84 33.77 15.15
C GLY A 168 -6.25 35.15 15.65
N MET A 169 -7.50 35.61 15.50
CA MET A 169 -7.94 36.85 16.21
C MET A 169 -9.27 36.64 16.91
N ALA A 170 -9.27 36.86 18.20
CA ALA A 170 -10.45 36.93 19.05
C ALA A 170 -11.33 38.15 18.71
N PRO A 171 -12.66 38.10 18.97
CA PRO A 171 -13.57 39.15 18.53
C PRO A 171 -13.43 40.43 19.37
N ALA A 172 -13.20 41.54 18.69
CA ALA A 172 -13.33 42.86 19.29
C ALA A 172 -14.67 43.49 18.93
N SER A 173 -15.36 43.91 19.95
CA SER A 173 -16.68 44.51 19.99
C SER A 173 -16.80 45.85 19.24
N ASN A 174 -18.02 46.07 18.73
CA ASN A 174 -18.56 47.30 18.15
C ASN A 174 -18.13 48.61 18.75
N ALA A 175 -17.77 49.57 17.89
CA ALA A 175 -18.08 50.97 18.12
C ALA A 175 -18.33 51.70 16.80
N ALA A 176 -19.42 52.41 16.76
CA ALA A 176 -19.89 53.20 15.63
C ALA A 176 -19.07 54.49 15.43
N ALA A 177 -18.94 54.92 14.18
CA ALA A 177 -19.04 56.34 13.78
C ALA A 177 -18.97 56.52 12.25
N SER A 178 -20.05 56.96 11.72
CA SER A 178 -20.34 58.02 10.73
C SER A 178 -19.21 58.62 9.89
N GLY A 179 -19.43 58.64 8.60
CA GLY A 179 -19.38 59.80 7.72
C GLY A 179 -18.07 60.15 7.05
N ALA A 180 -17.99 59.95 5.74
CA ALA A 180 -17.72 61.02 4.79
C ALA A 180 -17.55 60.44 3.37
N ALA A 181 -18.24 61.00 2.44
CA ALA A 181 -18.15 60.77 1.02
C ALA A 181 -16.83 61.30 0.46
N ALA A 182 -16.20 60.51 -0.42
CA ALA A 182 -15.27 61.01 -1.44
C ALA A 182 -15.40 60.19 -2.71
N LYS A 183 -15.51 60.91 -3.79
CA LYS A 183 -15.76 60.58 -5.17
C LYS A 183 -14.67 59.65 -5.77
N ASP A 184 -15.14 58.71 -6.54
CA ASP A 184 -14.89 58.45 -7.98
C ASP A 184 -13.50 58.80 -8.51
N ASP A 185 -12.78 57.77 -8.91
CA ASP A 185 -12.17 57.73 -10.26
C ASP A 185 -11.83 56.26 -10.62
N GLY A 186 -12.45 55.84 -11.70
CA GLY A 186 -12.38 54.47 -12.20
C GLY A 186 -11.03 54.11 -12.78
N ALA A 187 -10.53 53.00 -12.32
CA ALA A 187 -9.79 52.02 -13.09
C ALA A 187 -9.99 50.67 -12.37
N SER A 188 -10.98 49.91 -12.81
CA SER A 188 -11.11 48.51 -12.44
C SER A 188 -9.87 47.80 -12.96
N ALA A 189 -8.85 47.64 -12.10
CA ALA A 189 -7.82 46.63 -12.30
C ALA A 189 -8.54 45.28 -12.48
N PRO A 190 -8.19 44.49 -13.52
CA PRO A 190 -8.72 43.13 -13.62
C PRO A 190 -8.31 42.41 -12.35
N LEU A 191 -9.30 42.05 -11.49
CA LEU A 191 -9.11 41.12 -10.39
C LEU A 191 -8.39 39.90 -10.99
N ALA A 192 -7.17 39.64 -10.54
CA ALA A 192 -6.45 38.42 -10.89
C ALA A 192 -7.38 37.26 -10.52
N MET A 193 -8.07 36.72 -11.54
CA MET A 193 -8.97 35.61 -11.38
C MET A 193 -8.12 34.44 -10.94
N ASP A 194 -8.31 33.98 -9.72
CA ASP A 194 -7.67 32.81 -9.17
C ASP A 194 -7.85 31.65 -10.16
N SER A 195 -6.76 31.03 -10.58
CA SER A 195 -6.76 29.96 -11.57
C SER A 195 -7.68 28.80 -11.16
N GLN A 196 -7.78 28.51 -9.86
CA GLN A 196 -8.68 27.51 -9.31
C GLN A 196 -10.17 27.86 -9.54
N SER A 197 -10.57 29.09 -9.31
CA SER A 197 -11.96 29.52 -9.54
C SER A 197 -12.35 29.50 -11.03
N THR A 198 -11.37 29.65 -11.91
CA THR A 198 -11.58 29.57 -13.37
C THR A 198 -11.72 28.12 -13.82
N GLU A 199 -10.92 27.21 -13.28
CA GLU A 199 -10.99 25.78 -13.60
C GLU A 199 -12.30 25.15 -13.11
N LEU A 200 -12.73 25.47 -11.89
CA LEU A 200 -14.05 25.07 -11.36
C LEU A 200 -15.20 25.51 -12.28
N ARG A 201 -15.17 26.75 -12.73
CA ARG A 201 -16.20 27.26 -13.64
C ARG A 201 -16.20 26.52 -14.97
N LYS A 202 -15.04 26.21 -15.55
CA LYS A 202 -14.94 25.41 -16.77
C LYS A 202 -15.55 24.03 -16.59
N GLN A 203 -15.19 23.34 -15.50
CA GLN A 203 -15.74 22.00 -15.19
C GLN A 203 -17.26 22.05 -14.99
N LEU A 204 -17.77 23.05 -14.28
CA LEU A 204 -19.20 23.23 -14.07
C LEU A 204 -19.95 23.49 -15.39
N HIS A 205 -19.40 24.35 -16.25
CA HIS A 205 -19.99 24.64 -17.56
C HIS A 205 -19.92 23.44 -18.51
N ASP A 206 -18.83 22.67 -18.52
CA ASP A 206 -18.74 21.42 -19.29
C ASP A 206 -19.79 20.40 -18.81
N ALA A 207 -19.92 20.21 -17.50
CA ALA A 207 -20.88 19.32 -16.89
C ALA A 207 -22.33 19.73 -17.20
N GLN A 208 -22.65 21.04 -17.14
CA GLN A 208 -23.95 21.58 -17.53
C GLN A 208 -24.26 21.35 -19.00
N ALA A 209 -23.28 21.66 -19.88
CA ALA A 209 -23.45 21.45 -21.32
C ALA A 209 -23.65 19.98 -21.66
N TYR A 210 -22.92 19.08 -20.98
CA TYR A 210 -23.01 17.65 -21.20
C TYR A 210 -24.37 17.09 -20.79
N ILE A 211 -24.86 17.40 -19.56
CA ILE A 211 -26.17 16.89 -19.12
C ILE A 211 -27.32 17.52 -19.90
N ARG A 212 -27.20 18.79 -20.31
CA ARG A 212 -28.13 19.45 -21.22
C ARG A 212 -28.27 18.70 -22.54
N GLY A 213 -27.13 18.34 -23.16
CA GLY A 213 -27.12 17.56 -24.40
C GLY A 213 -27.78 16.20 -24.24
N LEU A 214 -27.57 15.50 -23.14
CA LEU A 214 -28.24 14.23 -22.85
C LEU A 214 -29.74 14.41 -22.64
N ALA A 215 -30.15 15.45 -21.91
CA ALA A 215 -31.56 15.77 -21.67
C ALA A 215 -32.28 16.06 -22.97
N GLN A 216 -31.71 16.89 -23.85
CA GLN A 216 -32.25 17.20 -25.17
C GLN A 216 -32.37 15.96 -26.06
N LEU A 217 -31.32 15.10 -26.07
CA LEU A 217 -31.31 13.87 -26.85
C LEU A 217 -32.46 12.92 -26.47
N ARG A 218 -32.81 12.88 -25.19
CA ARG A 218 -33.85 11.97 -24.67
C ARG A 218 -35.20 12.65 -24.42
N GLY A 219 -35.33 13.92 -24.74
CA GLY A 219 -36.58 14.68 -24.53
C GLY A 219 -36.98 14.84 -23.06
N ARG A 220 -35.97 14.84 -22.15
CA ARG A 220 -36.17 15.01 -20.71
C ARG A 220 -36.00 16.46 -20.27
N ASN A 221 -36.35 16.74 -19.01
CA ASN A 221 -36.32 18.10 -18.45
C ASN A 221 -34.87 18.64 -18.42
N VAL A 222 -34.61 19.62 -19.27
CA VAL A 222 -33.30 20.29 -19.41
C VAL A 222 -33.06 21.23 -18.24
N GLU A 223 -34.05 21.98 -17.82
CA GLU A 223 -33.91 22.98 -16.75
C GLU A 223 -33.51 22.33 -15.42
N TRP A 224 -34.22 21.24 -15.06
CA TRP A 224 -33.88 20.50 -13.87
C TRP A 224 -32.47 19.85 -13.97
N ALA A 225 -32.14 19.32 -15.15
CA ALA A 225 -30.80 18.72 -15.38
C ALA A 225 -29.69 19.72 -15.08
N GLU A 226 -29.79 20.97 -15.55
CA GLU A 226 -28.84 22.02 -15.26
C GLU A 226 -28.82 22.42 -13.79
N ARG A 227 -29.99 22.45 -13.14
CA ARG A 227 -30.08 22.73 -11.70
C ARG A 227 -29.43 21.62 -10.86
N ALA A 228 -29.61 20.35 -11.28
CA ALA A 228 -28.96 19.23 -10.59
C ALA A 228 -27.42 19.35 -10.59
N VAL A 229 -26.85 19.96 -11.64
CA VAL A 229 -25.41 20.24 -11.73
C VAL A 229 -25.04 21.52 -10.97
N ARG A 230 -25.80 22.60 -11.12
CA ARG A 230 -25.45 23.91 -10.55
C ARG A 230 -25.77 24.02 -9.06
N GLU A 231 -26.90 23.44 -8.63
CA GLU A 231 -27.48 23.60 -7.30
C GLU A 231 -27.46 22.30 -6.48
N ALA A 232 -26.93 21.21 -7.04
CA ALA A 232 -26.91 19.88 -6.43
C ALA A 232 -28.28 19.39 -5.93
N VAL A 233 -29.38 19.79 -6.61
CA VAL A 233 -30.75 19.40 -6.24
C VAL A 233 -30.99 17.92 -6.53
N SER A 234 -31.85 17.31 -5.71
CA SER A 234 -32.30 15.91 -5.86
C SER A 234 -33.83 15.85 -5.87
N LEU A 235 -34.38 14.83 -6.53
CA LEU A 235 -35.80 14.55 -6.59
C LEU A 235 -36.13 13.17 -6.03
N SER A 236 -37.32 13.06 -5.43
CA SER A 236 -37.94 11.77 -5.17
C SER A 236 -38.45 11.14 -6.49
N ALA A 237 -38.72 9.84 -6.47
CA ALA A 237 -39.26 9.16 -7.66
C ALA A 237 -40.49 9.84 -8.24
N ARG A 238 -41.40 10.32 -7.38
CA ARG A 238 -42.65 10.97 -7.82
C ARG A 238 -42.38 12.33 -8.45
N ASP A 239 -41.59 13.17 -7.81
CA ASP A 239 -41.23 14.48 -8.35
C ASP A 239 -40.45 14.36 -9.66
N ALA A 240 -39.59 13.32 -9.80
CA ALA A 240 -38.84 13.03 -11.01
C ALA A 240 -39.76 12.65 -12.19
N LEU A 241 -40.83 11.89 -11.95
CA LEU A 241 -41.82 11.57 -12.96
C LEU A 241 -42.65 12.81 -13.33
N ASP A 242 -43.17 13.54 -12.34
CA ASP A 242 -43.99 14.72 -12.54
C ASP A 242 -43.25 15.81 -13.32
N GLN A 243 -41.93 15.96 -13.07
CA GLN A 243 -41.08 16.91 -13.80
C GLN A 243 -40.47 16.35 -15.10
N LYS A 244 -40.85 15.17 -15.54
CA LYS A 244 -40.36 14.52 -16.77
C LYS A 244 -38.83 14.33 -16.77
N VAL A 245 -38.27 14.06 -15.61
CA VAL A 245 -36.87 13.68 -15.42
C VAL A 245 -36.69 12.19 -15.66
N VAL A 246 -37.69 11.39 -15.25
CA VAL A 246 -37.77 9.96 -15.56
C VAL A 246 -39.06 9.62 -16.29
N ASP A 247 -39.09 8.46 -16.95
CA ASP A 247 -40.18 8.06 -17.83
C ASP A 247 -41.21 7.18 -17.12
N VAL A 248 -40.77 6.47 -16.05
CA VAL A 248 -41.59 5.42 -15.40
C VAL A 248 -41.26 5.31 -13.92
N ILE A 249 -42.29 5.08 -13.10
CA ILE A 249 -42.13 4.53 -11.74
C ILE A 249 -42.64 3.10 -11.75
N ALA A 250 -41.79 2.15 -11.37
CA ALA A 250 -42.11 0.74 -11.30
C ALA A 250 -41.74 0.15 -9.93
N ARG A 251 -42.59 -0.69 -9.37
CA ARG A 251 -42.41 -1.30 -8.05
C ARG A 251 -41.31 -2.37 -8.05
N ASP A 252 -41.22 -3.08 -9.16
CA ASP A 252 -40.26 -4.15 -9.39
C ASP A 252 -39.93 -4.24 -10.89
N LEU A 253 -38.95 -5.08 -11.22
CA LEU A 253 -38.50 -5.28 -12.60
C LEU A 253 -39.64 -5.82 -13.51
N PRO A 254 -40.45 -6.82 -13.10
CA PRO A 254 -41.62 -7.24 -13.91
C PRO A 254 -42.63 -6.13 -14.15
N ASP A 255 -42.83 -5.24 -13.20
CA ASP A 255 -43.70 -4.08 -13.36
C ASP A 255 -43.12 -3.08 -14.38
N LEU A 256 -41.80 -2.82 -14.32
CA LEU A 256 -41.12 -2.01 -15.32
C LEU A 256 -41.32 -2.59 -16.73
N LEU A 257 -41.06 -3.89 -16.89
CA LEU A 257 -41.15 -4.54 -18.20
C LEU A 257 -42.55 -4.51 -18.81
N ARG A 258 -43.61 -4.61 -17.98
CA ARG A 258 -44.99 -4.43 -18.44
C ARG A 258 -45.30 -3.00 -18.90
N GLN A 259 -44.76 -1.98 -18.17
CA GLN A 259 -45.04 -0.57 -18.47
C GLN A 259 -44.29 -0.07 -19.72
N VAL A 260 -43.13 -0.68 -20.05
CA VAL A 260 -42.37 -0.29 -21.23
C VAL A 260 -42.66 -1.14 -22.46
N ASP A 261 -43.50 -2.19 -22.30
CA ASP A 261 -43.88 -3.08 -23.41
C ASP A 261 -44.58 -2.30 -24.51
N GLY A 262 -44.30 -2.64 -25.76
CA GLY A 262 -44.85 -1.99 -26.93
C GLY A 262 -44.30 -0.59 -27.26
N ARG A 263 -43.47 0.03 -26.38
CA ARG A 263 -42.85 1.32 -26.67
C ARG A 263 -41.83 1.19 -27.81
N THR A 264 -41.75 2.21 -28.66
CA THR A 264 -40.72 2.33 -29.68
C THR A 264 -39.63 3.24 -29.15
N VAL A 265 -38.39 2.79 -29.28
CA VAL A 265 -37.18 3.48 -28.77
C VAL A 265 -36.17 3.60 -29.89
N ASP A 266 -35.58 4.77 -30.08
CA ASP A 266 -34.54 5.01 -31.06
C ASP A 266 -33.17 4.62 -30.49
N THR A 267 -32.53 3.64 -31.12
CA THR A 267 -31.20 3.12 -30.76
C THR A 267 -30.18 3.47 -31.85
N ALA A 268 -28.88 3.17 -31.61
CA ALA A 268 -27.85 3.33 -32.65
C ALA A 268 -28.14 2.49 -33.92
N ALA A 269 -28.90 1.42 -33.82
CA ALA A 269 -29.31 0.56 -34.93
C ALA A 269 -30.66 0.97 -35.56
N GLY A 270 -31.28 2.05 -35.08
CA GLY A 270 -32.59 2.53 -35.53
C GLY A 270 -33.73 2.29 -34.50
N ALA A 271 -34.94 2.56 -34.92
CA ALA A 271 -36.13 2.43 -34.07
C ALA A 271 -36.42 0.95 -33.76
N LYS A 272 -36.53 0.60 -32.49
CA LYS A 272 -36.84 -0.75 -32.01
C LYS A 272 -38.09 -0.74 -31.13
N ARG A 273 -39.11 -1.54 -31.48
CA ARG A 273 -40.27 -1.76 -30.65
C ARG A 273 -39.97 -2.81 -29.59
N LEU A 274 -40.25 -2.50 -28.34
CA LEU A 274 -40.07 -3.39 -27.21
C LEU A 274 -41.16 -4.46 -27.12
N ALA A 275 -40.77 -5.69 -26.82
CA ALA A 275 -41.63 -6.82 -26.49
C ALA A 275 -41.13 -7.44 -25.18
N THR A 276 -41.42 -6.82 -24.07
CA THR A 276 -40.82 -7.09 -22.78
C THR A 276 -41.74 -7.76 -21.76
N ALA A 277 -43.04 -7.73 -21.96
CA ALA A 277 -44.01 -8.21 -20.96
C ALA A 277 -43.84 -9.68 -20.56
N HIS A 278 -43.35 -10.53 -21.49
CA HIS A 278 -43.16 -11.96 -21.29
C HIS A 278 -41.73 -12.40 -21.59
N ALA A 279 -40.81 -11.46 -21.75
CA ALA A 279 -39.43 -11.76 -22.06
C ALA A 279 -38.73 -12.45 -20.87
N PRO A 280 -37.92 -13.49 -21.11
CA PRO A 280 -37.13 -14.10 -20.04
C PRO A 280 -36.12 -13.10 -19.50
N ILE A 281 -36.02 -13.05 -18.18
CA ILE A 281 -35.10 -12.15 -17.47
C ILE A 281 -33.84 -12.90 -17.13
N VAL A 282 -32.67 -12.38 -17.53
CA VAL A 282 -31.36 -12.91 -17.22
C VAL A 282 -30.55 -11.86 -16.51
N THR A 283 -30.21 -12.09 -15.25
CA THR A 283 -29.32 -11.21 -14.49
C THR A 283 -27.88 -11.61 -14.72
N LEU A 284 -27.06 -10.65 -15.14
CA LEU A 284 -25.61 -10.86 -15.26
C LEU A 284 -24.98 -10.81 -13.89
N GLU A 285 -24.25 -11.87 -13.55
CA GLU A 285 -23.39 -11.86 -12.39
C GLU A 285 -22.01 -11.35 -12.76
N ALA A 286 -21.38 -10.62 -11.83
CA ALA A 286 -20.00 -10.22 -11.98
C ALA A 286 -19.10 -11.45 -12.07
N ASP A 287 -18.41 -11.61 -13.20
CA ASP A 287 -17.43 -12.67 -13.40
C ASP A 287 -16.20 -12.50 -12.49
N TRP A 288 -15.33 -13.52 -12.45
CA TRP A 288 -14.12 -13.46 -11.62
C TRP A 288 -13.24 -12.25 -11.94
N ARG A 289 -13.17 -11.86 -13.23
CA ARG A 289 -12.40 -10.69 -13.68
C ARG A 289 -12.97 -9.40 -13.11
N SER A 290 -14.29 -9.20 -13.17
CA SER A 290 -14.95 -8.02 -12.61
C SER A 290 -14.77 -7.96 -11.10
N ARG A 291 -14.88 -9.11 -10.40
CA ARG A 291 -14.64 -9.19 -8.94
C ARG A 291 -13.20 -8.87 -8.60
N PHE A 292 -12.25 -9.45 -9.33
CA PHE A 292 -10.83 -9.17 -9.15
C PHE A 292 -10.53 -7.69 -9.38
N LEU A 293 -11.02 -7.12 -10.49
CA LEU A 293 -10.82 -5.71 -10.81
C LEU A 293 -11.45 -4.81 -9.74
N ALA A 294 -12.65 -5.14 -9.24
CA ALA A 294 -13.30 -4.40 -8.17
C ALA A 294 -12.47 -4.39 -6.88
N VAL A 295 -11.84 -5.53 -6.54
CA VAL A 295 -11.00 -5.65 -5.35
C VAL A 295 -9.72 -4.83 -5.50
N ILE A 296 -9.00 -4.95 -6.63
CA ILE A 296 -7.72 -4.23 -6.77
C ILE A 296 -7.88 -2.73 -7.04
N THR A 297 -9.01 -2.27 -7.58
CA THR A 297 -9.30 -0.84 -7.74
C THR A 297 -9.88 -0.20 -6.47
N ASP A 298 -9.98 -0.94 -5.36
CA ASP A 298 -10.25 -0.36 -4.06
C ASP A 298 -9.01 0.38 -3.56
N PRO A 299 -9.11 1.67 -3.18
CA PRO A 299 -7.97 2.46 -2.70
C PRO A 299 -7.23 1.83 -1.53
N ASN A 300 -7.97 1.19 -0.62
CA ASN A 300 -7.40 0.56 0.56
C ASN A 300 -6.57 -0.67 0.17
N VAL A 301 -7.08 -1.48 -0.75
CA VAL A 301 -6.38 -2.65 -1.28
C VAL A 301 -5.13 -2.22 -2.05
N ALA A 302 -5.21 -1.16 -2.86
CA ALA A 302 -4.07 -0.62 -3.57
C ALA A 302 -2.94 -0.19 -2.62
N LEU A 303 -3.28 0.53 -1.53
CA LEU A 303 -2.31 0.93 -0.50
C LEU A 303 -1.69 -0.30 0.19
N ILE A 304 -2.49 -1.29 0.56
CA ILE A 304 -2.00 -2.53 1.19
C ILE A 304 -1.06 -3.29 0.23
N LEU A 305 -1.42 -3.42 -1.04
CA LEU A 305 -0.58 -4.06 -2.06
C LEU A 305 0.76 -3.34 -2.23
N LEU A 306 0.75 -2.00 -2.27
CA LEU A 306 1.96 -1.19 -2.27
C LEU A 306 2.85 -1.48 -1.07
N MET A 307 2.26 -1.51 0.13
CA MET A 307 2.98 -1.78 1.38
C MET A 307 3.59 -3.19 1.39
N ILE A 308 2.81 -4.22 1.07
CA ILE A 308 3.30 -5.60 0.96
C ILE A 308 4.43 -5.67 -0.09
N GLY A 309 4.24 -4.98 -1.22
CA GLY A 309 5.23 -4.91 -2.28
C GLY A 309 6.57 -4.36 -1.82
N MET A 310 6.53 -3.20 -1.21
CA MET A 310 7.73 -2.51 -0.75
C MET A 310 8.44 -3.23 0.40
N TYR A 311 7.70 -3.68 1.42
CA TYR A 311 8.31 -4.41 2.53
C TYR A 311 8.80 -5.80 2.13
N GLY A 312 8.11 -6.49 1.22
CA GLY A 312 8.57 -7.77 0.69
C GLY A 312 9.89 -7.66 -0.05
N LEU A 313 10.02 -6.66 -0.93
CA LEU A 313 11.27 -6.36 -1.62
C LEU A 313 12.37 -5.94 -0.65
N PHE A 314 12.06 -5.04 0.30
CA PHE A 314 13.03 -4.62 1.31
C PHE A 314 13.54 -5.80 2.13
N PHE A 315 12.65 -6.72 2.54
CA PHE A 315 13.04 -7.90 3.31
C PHE A 315 14.00 -8.80 2.53
N GLU A 316 13.75 -9.00 1.23
CA GLU A 316 14.64 -9.77 0.36
C GLU A 316 16.02 -9.12 0.19
N PHE A 317 16.07 -7.79 -0.02
CA PHE A 317 17.35 -7.07 -0.10
C PHE A 317 18.12 -7.10 1.22
N ALA A 318 17.42 -7.05 2.36
CA ALA A 318 18.04 -7.11 3.69
C ALA A 318 18.51 -8.53 4.05
N ASN A 319 17.87 -9.56 3.53
CA ASN A 319 18.13 -10.96 3.84
C ASN A 319 18.12 -11.82 2.55
N PRO A 320 19.13 -11.68 1.68
CA PRO A 320 19.14 -12.37 0.41
C PRO A 320 19.14 -13.89 0.61
N GLY A 321 18.21 -14.57 -0.09
CA GLY A 321 18.10 -16.03 -0.11
C GLY A 321 16.76 -16.62 0.33
N PHE A 322 15.81 -15.80 0.79
CA PHE A 322 14.46 -16.27 1.07
C PHE A 322 13.56 -16.35 -0.17
N VAL A 323 13.85 -15.61 -1.24
CA VAL A 323 13.19 -15.54 -2.56
C VAL A 323 11.68 -15.28 -2.50
N LEU A 324 10.94 -15.99 -1.64
CA LEU A 324 9.48 -15.92 -1.57
C LEU A 324 8.95 -14.52 -1.22
N PRO A 325 9.46 -13.80 -0.19
CA PRO A 325 9.02 -12.44 0.11
C PRO A 325 9.32 -11.46 -1.02
N GLY A 326 10.46 -11.63 -1.71
CA GLY A 326 10.86 -10.78 -2.84
C GLY A 326 9.92 -10.95 -4.02
N VAL A 327 9.60 -12.19 -4.40
CA VAL A 327 8.69 -12.49 -5.52
C VAL A 327 7.27 -12.02 -5.21
N ALA A 328 6.74 -12.37 -4.02
CA ALA A 328 5.42 -11.92 -3.59
C ALA A 328 5.35 -10.39 -3.49
N GLY A 329 6.43 -9.76 -3.00
CA GLY A 329 6.58 -8.31 -2.94
C GLY A 329 6.55 -7.65 -4.32
N ALA A 330 7.30 -8.19 -5.28
CA ALA A 330 7.33 -7.67 -6.65
C ALA A 330 5.96 -7.75 -7.32
N ILE A 331 5.26 -8.89 -7.19
CA ILE A 331 3.91 -9.07 -7.73
C ILE A 331 2.94 -8.09 -7.08
N SER A 332 2.94 -7.96 -5.75
CA SER A 332 2.07 -7.04 -5.02
C SER A 332 2.33 -5.59 -5.39
N LEU A 333 3.61 -5.19 -5.55
CA LEU A 333 3.97 -3.84 -5.98
C LEU A 333 3.43 -3.52 -7.37
N LEU A 334 3.62 -4.43 -8.35
CA LEU A 334 3.12 -4.24 -9.70
C LEU A 334 1.60 -4.17 -9.75
N LEU A 335 0.90 -5.02 -8.97
CA LEU A 335 -0.57 -4.97 -8.85
C LEU A 335 -1.02 -3.66 -8.18
N GLY A 336 -0.33 -3.20 -7.14
CA GLY A 336 -0.61 -1.92 -6.50
C GLY A 336 -0.42 -0.73 -7.45
N LEU A 337 0.66 -0.70 -8.22
CA LEU A 337 0.89 0.34 -9.23
C LEU A 337 -0.15 0.30 -10.36
N PHE A 338 -0.55 -0.90 -10.80
CA PHE A 338 -1.64 -1.07 -11.76
C PHE A 338 -2.97 -0.54 -11.20
N ALA A 339 -3.29 -0.85 -9.94
CA ALA A 339 -4.46 -0.31 -9.26
C ALA A 339 -4.45 1.22 -9.22
N LEU A 340 -3.31 1.82 -8.87
CA LEU A 340 -3.14 3.27 -8.83
C LEU A 340 -3.28 3.93 -10.22
N GLN A 341 -2.91 3.25 -11.29
CA GLN A 341 -3.11 3.76 -12.65
C GLN A 341 -4.59 3.93 -13.01
N LEU A 342 -5.46 3.12 -12.39
CA LEU A 342 -6.91 3.16 -12.61
C LEU A 342 -7.63 4.14 -11.67
N LEU A 343 -6.95 4.64 -10.64
CA LEU A 343 -7.48 5.55 -9.64
C LEU A 343 -6.99 6.99 -9.89
N PRO A 344 -7.75 8.00 -9.46
CA PRO A 344 -7.29 9.38 -9.45
C PRO A 344 -6.26 9.56 -8.33
N VAL A 345 -4.98 9.37 -8.64
CA VAL A 345 -3.91 9.47 -7.66
C VAL A 345 -3.16 10.78 -7.76
N ASN A 346 -2.79 11.32 -6.60
CA ASN A 346 -1.86 12.42 -6.50
C ASN A 346 -0.43 11.89 -6.51
N TYR A 347 0.31 12.16 -7.58
CA TYR A 347 1.70 11.71 -7.74
C TYR A 347 2.65 12.30 -6.69
N VAL A 348 2.34 13.49 -6.12
CA VAL A 348 3.11 14.07 -5.03
C VAL A 348 2.92 13.24 -3.76
N GLY A 349 1.67 12.83 -3.45
CA GLY A 349 1.37 11.92 -2.35
C GLY A 349 2.08 10.58 -2.51
N LEU A 350 2.07 10.02 -3.72
CA LEU A 350 2.79 8.79 -4.03
C LEU A 350 4.31 8.96 -3.85
N GLY A 351 4.88 10.07 -4.31
CA GLY A 351 6.29 10.41 -4.11
C GLY A 351 6.66 10.52 -2.63
N LEU A 352 5.79 11.14 -1.81
CA LEU A 352 5.99 11.24 -0.37
C LEU A 352 5.93 9.88 0.33
N ILE A 353 5.07 8.95 -0.11
CA ILE A 353 5.05 7.57 0.41
C ILE A 353 6.38 6.88 0.13
N PHE A 354 6.87 6.94 -1.12
CA PHE A 354 8.16 6.34 -1.49
C PHE A 354 9.32 6.99 -0.73
N LEU A 355 9.34 8.31 -0.58
CA LEU A 355 10.34 9.04 0.18
C LEU A 355 10.30 8.67 1.67
N GLY A 356 9.11 8.61 2.25
CA GLY A 356 8.91 8.20 3.63
C GLY A 356 9.45 6.79 3.88
N LEU A 357 9.16 5.85 2.99
CA LEU A 357 9.70 4.50 3.09
C LEU A 357 11.21 4.47 2.89
N ALA A 358 11.76 5.22 1.94
CA ALA A 358 13.20 5.30 1.74
C ALA A 358 13.91 5.80 3.01
N PHE A 359 13.34 6.79 3.72
CA PHE A 359 13.85 7.27 4.99
C PHE A 359 13.76 6.21 6.09
N LEU A 360 12.64 5.47 6.17
CA LEU A 360 12.46 4.38 7.11
C LEU A 360 13.48 3.26 6.87
N ILE A 361 13.72 2.91 5.61
CA ILE A 361 14.74 1.92 5.22
C ILE A 361 16.15 2.44 5.54
N ALA A 362 16.45 3.70 5.23
CA ALA A 362 17.75 4.31 5.49
C ALA A 362 18.09 4.31 6.98
N GLU A 363 17.11 4.58 7.87
CA GLU A 363 17.28 4.52 9.33
C GLU A 363 17.74 3.12 9.80
N ALA A 364 17.29 2.05 9.14
CA ALA A 364 17.71 0.69 9.50
C ALA A 364 19.20 0.43 9.23
N PHE A 365 19.79 1.12 8.24
CA PHE A 365 21.21 0.98 7.87
C PHE A 365 22.11 2.08 8.45
N LEU A 366 21.58 3.28 8.58
CA LEU A 366 22.26 4.48 9.07
C LEU A 366 21.58 4.93 10.37
N PRO A 367 22.02 4.45 11.54
CA PRO A 367 21.36 4.81 12.80
C PRO A 367 21.55 6.31 13.08
N THR A 368 20.52 7.11 12.75
CA THR A 368 20.49 8.56 12.94
C THR A 368 19.73 8.96 14.20
N PHE A 369 19.71 8.08 15.20
CA PHE A 369 18.97 8.26 16.47
C PHE A 369 17.47 8.53 16.30
N GLY A 370 16.87 8.00 15.23
CA GLY A 370 15.43 8.11 14.95
C GLY A 370 15.01 9.32 14.11
N ALA A 371 15.93 10.19 13.69
CA ALA A 371 15.60 11.39 12.92
C ALA A 371 15.03 11.04 11.53
N LEU A 372 15.69 10.13 10.80
CA LEU A 372 15.18 9.64 9.51
C LEU A 372 13.90 8.81 9.68
N GLY A 373 13.83 8.01 10.77
CA GLY A 373 12.64 7.23 11.09
C GLY A 373 11.41 8.11 11.34
N PHE A 374 11.55 9.16 12.14
CA PHE A 374 10.48 10.12 12.39
C PHE A 374 10.10 10.88 11.11
N GLY A 375 11.08 11.40 10.36
CA GLY A 375 10.84 12.06 9.08
C GLY A 375 10.16 11.13 8.07
N GLY A 376 10.55 9.86 8.05
CA GLY A 376 9.94 8.83 7.21
C GLY A 376 8.48 8.57 7.57
N ILE A 377 8.14 8.45 8.85
CA ILE A 377 6.75 8.30 9.32
C ILE A 377 5.90 9.50 8.92
N VAL A 378 6.41 10.72 9.12
CA VAL A 378 5.69 11.96 8.78
C VAL A 378 5.47 12.04 7.26
N ALA A 379 6.51 11.83 6.46
CA ALA A 379 6.40 11.86 4.99
C ALA A 379 5.43 10.80 4.48
N PHE A 380 5.49 9.58 5.04
CA PHE A 380 4.58 8.50 4.69
C PHE A 380 3.13 8.83 5.04
N ALA A 381 2.87 9.36 6.25
CA ALA A 381 1.52 9.72 6.69
C ALA A 381 0.92 10.84 5.82
N ILE A 382 1.69 11.90 5.56
CA ILE A 382 1.26 13.00 4.67
C ILE A 382 1.03 12.46 3.25
N GLY A 383 1.94 11.63 2.75
CA GLY A 383 1.81 11.00 1.43
C GLY A 383 0.56 10.13 1.30
N ALA A 384 0.24 9.34 2.34
CA ALA A 384 -0.96 8.50 2.35
C ALA A 384 -2.25 9.34 2.41
N LEU A 385 -2.25 10.46 3.15
CA LEU A 385 -3.36 11.40 3.16
C LEU A 385 -3.56 12.07 1.80
N MET A 386 -2.47 12.40 1.11
CA MET A 386 -2.51 13.07 -0.19
C MET A 386 -2.66 12.09 -1.36
N LEU A 387 -2.48 10.79 -1.16
CA LEU A 387 -2.44 9.80 -2.25
C LEU A 387 -3.75 9.78 -3.04
N ILE A 388 -4.87 9.80 -2.34
CA ILE A 388 -6.21 9.81 -2.93
C ILE A 388 -6.97 10.96 -2.29
N ASP A 389 -6.96 12.07 -2.97
CA ASP A 389 -7.69 13.28 -2.61
C ASP A 389 -8.99 13.31 -3.42
N THR A 390 -10.08 12.85 -2.82
CA THR A 390 -11.38 12.76 -3.48
C THR A 390 -12.52 12.97 -2.49
N ASP A 391 -13.46 13.84 -2.86
CA ASP A 391 -14.73 14.04 -2.14
C ASP A 391 -15.79 12.97 -2.50
N VAL A 392 -15.43 11.99 -3.36
CA VAL A 392 -16.35 10.90 -3.72
C VAL A 392 -16.54 9.97 -2.52
N PRO A 393 -17.77 9.86 -1.98
CA PRO A 393 -18.04 8.99 -0.84
C PRO A 393 -17.64 7.53 -1.14
N GLY A 394 -16.79 6.95 -0.27
CA GLY A 394 -16.32 5.58 -0.42
C GLY A 394 -15.03 5.40 -1.24
N TYR A 395 -14.42 6.47 -1.77
CA TYR A 395 -13.16 6.43 -2.50
C TYR A 395 -11.94 6.97 -1.72
N GLY A 396 -12.15 7.62 -0.58
CA GLY A 396 -11.06 8.08 0.28
C GLY A 396 -10.49 6.97 1.15
N ILE A 397 -9.22 7.08 1.53
CA ILE A 397 -8.59 6.18 2.50
C ILE A 397 -9.01 6.61 3.91
N PRO A 398 -9.68 5.76 4.71
CA PRO A 398 -10.10 6.13 6.06
C PRO A 398 -8.90 6.44 6.97
N LEU A 399 -8.97 7.51 7.75
CA LEU A 399 -7.94 7.89 8.73
C LEU A 399 -7.50 6.74 9.65
N PRO A 400 -8.40 5.89 10.18
CA PRO A 400 -8.00 4.74 10.99
C PRO A 400 -7.10 3.75 10.24
N MET A 401 -7.29 3.58 8.94
CA MET A 401 -6.45 2.71 8.13
C MET A 401 -5.07 3.31 7.93
N ILE A 402 -4.97 4.62 7.62
CA ILE A 402 -3.69 5.32 7.53
C ILE A 402 -2.93 5.19 8.85
N ALA A 403 -3.61 5.44 9.98
CA ALA A 403 -3.02 5.29 11.31
C ALA A 403 -2.54 3.86 11.57
N ALA A 404 -3.32 2.84 11.21
CA ALA A 404 -2.93 1.43 11.36
C ALA A 404 -1.69 1.09 10.53
N VAL A 405 -1.62 1.55 9.28
CA VAL A 405 -0.48 1.34 8.39
C VAL A 405 0.76 2.07 8.91
N VAL A 406 0.63 3.31 9.37
CA VAL A 406 1.72 4.09 9.97
C VAL A 406 2.27 3.40 11.23
N VAL A 407 1.40 2.96 12.13
CA VAL A 407 1.80 2.24 13.35
C VAL A 407 2.48 0.92 13.01
N PHE A 408 1.91 0.14 12.08
CA PHE A 408 2.53 -1.10 11.61
C PHE A 408 3.92 -0.84 11.01
N SER A 409 4.05 0.16 10.15
CA SER A 409 5.31 0.55 9.52
C SER A 409 6.37 0.94 10.55
N ALA A 410 5.98 1.76 11.53
CA ALA A 410 6.86 2.14 12.63
C ALA A 410 7.33 0.91 13.43
N LEU A 411 6.40 0.06 13.86
CA LEU A 411 6.71 -1.15 14.62
C LEU A 411 7.61 -2.12 13.84
N PHE A 412 7.32 -2.29 12.54
CA PHE A 412 8.11 -3.15 11.66
C PHE A 412 9.56 -2.64 11.55
N ILE A 413 9.74 -1.36 11.25
CA ILE A 413 11.08 -0.76 11.09
C ILE A 413 11.84 -0.76 12.40
N PHE A 414 11.22 -0.36 13.54
CA PHE A 414 11.88 -0.41 14.84
C PHE A 414 12.22 -1.85 15.25
N GLY A 415 11.35 -2.82 14.94
CA GLY A 415 11.61 -4.23 15.17
C GLY A 415 12.81 -4.75 14.38
N VAL A 416 12.84 -4.48 13.06
CA VAL A 416 13.96 -4.87 12.18
C VAL A 416 15.25 -4.17 12.57
N SER A 417 15.21 -2.86 12.84
CA SER A 417 16.39 -2.09 13.28
C SER A 417 16.93 -2.61 14.60
N GLY A 418 16.05 -2.88 15.57
CA GLY A 418 16.44 -3.48 16.85
C GLY A 418 17.08 -4.85 16.69
N MET A 419 16.57 -5.68 15.76
CA MET A 419 17.14 -6.99 15.45
C MET A 419 18.52 -6.89 14.81
N VAL A 420 18.71 -5.98 13.84
CA VAL A 420 20.00 -5.72 13.19
C VAL A 420 21.03 -5.20 14.20
N LEU A 421 20.65 -4.24 15.06
CA LEU A 421 21.53 -3.72 16.10
C LEU A 421 21.94 -4.80 17.09
N ARG A 422 21.00 -5.65 17.53
CA ARG A 422 21.30 -6.77 18.44
C ARG A 422 22.21 -7.81 17.78
N SER A 423 22.04 -8.06 16.48
CA SER A 423 22.91 -8.96 15.72
C SER A 423 24.34 -8.42 15.63
N ARG A 424 24.51 -7.10 15.40
CA ARG A 424 25.82 -6.44 15.34
C ARG A 424 26.53 -6.36 16.69
N ARG A 425 25.81 -6.37 17.81
CA ARG A 425 26.36 -6.32 19.18
C ARG A 425 26.73 -7.69 19.75
N ARG A 426 26.46 -8.78 19.04
CA ARG A 426 26.88 -10.11 19.48
C ARG A 426 28.41 -10.21 19.35
N PRO A 427 29.12 -10.58 20.42
CA PRO A 427 30.54 -10.83 20.33
C PRO A 427 30.80 -11.92 19.30
N VAL A 428 31.80 -11.72 18.48
CA VAL A 428 32.25 -12.72 17.50
C VAL A 428 32.77 -13.92 18.28
N VAL A 429 31.97 -14.98 18.35
CA VAL A 429 32.32 -16.21 19.10
C VAL A 429 33.13 -17.19 18.25
N THR A 430 33.43 -16.84 16.99
CA THR A 430 34.14 -17.70 16.04
C THR A 430 35.32 -16.95 15.48
N GLY A 431 36.51 -17.49 15.65
CA GLY A 431 37.76 -16.95 15.13
C GLY A 431 38.86 -16.81 16.20
N ALA A 432 39.91 -16.09 15.86
CA ALA A 432 41.10 -15.91 16.71
C ALA A 432 40.81 -15.31 18.08
N GLU A 433 39.77 -14.46 18.19
CA GLU A 433 39.37 -13.78 19.44
C GLU A 433 38.74 -14.74 20.46
N ALA A 434 38.06 -15.79 19.97
CA ALA A 434 37.47 -16.82 20.83
C ALA A 434 38.54 -17.68 21.56
N MET A 435 39.78 -17.66 21.08
CA MET A 435 40.89 -18.40 21.72
C MET A 435 41.49 -17.65 22.89
N ILE A 436 41.37 -16.33 22.96
CA ILE A 436 41.87 -15.53 24.07
C ILE A 436 41.01 -15.81 25.31
N GLY A 437 41.66 -16.19 26.42
CA GLY A 437 40.99 -16.63 27.64
C GLY A 437 40.74 -18.14 27.73
N SER A 438 40.93 -18.89 26.64
CA SER A 438 40.77 -20.35 26.63
C SER A 438 41.84 -21.04 27.46
N VAL A 439 41.44 -22.19 28.00
CA VAL A 439 42.34 -23.05 28.78
C VAL A 439 42.86 -24.15 27.87
N GLY A 440 44.16 -24.41 27.96
CA GLY A 440 44.84 -25.49 27.24
C GLY A 440 45.80 -26.26 28.14
N VAL A 441 46.33 -27.37 27.63
CA VAL A 441 47.32 -28.20 28.31
C VAL A 441 48.54 -28.33 27.45
N VAL A 442 49.72 -28.07 28.03
CA VAL A 442 51.02 -28.21 27.36
C VAL A 442 51.28 -29.67 27.03
N LEU A 443 51.73 -29.95 25.80
CA LEU A 443 51.94 -31.30 25.29
C LEU A 443 53.36 -31.83 25.63
N ASP A 444 53.62 -33.06 25.27
CA ASP A 444 54.59 -34.03 25.72
C ASP A 444 56.07 -33.58 25.94
N ASP A 445 56.51 -32.50 25.30
CA ASP A 445 57.90 -32.04 25.41
C ASP A 445 58.11 -30.77 26.28
N GLY A 446 57.01 -30.19 26.81
CA GLY A 446 57.05 -28.90 27.48
C GLY A 446 57.41 -27.74 26.54
N LEU A 447 57.68 -26.55 27.12
CA LEU A 447 58.18 -25.39 26.35
C LEU A 447 59.70 -25.34 26.38
N ARG A 448 60.33 -25.33 25.20
CA ARG A 448 61.76 -25.23 25.01
C ARG A 448 62.21 -23.80 24.77
N ALA A 449 63.40 -23.43 25.13
CA ALA A 449 63.99 -22.17 24.71
C ALA A 449 64.09 -22.13 23.18
N VAL A 450 63.79 -20.99 22.58
CA VAL A 450 63.91 -20.80 21.13
C VAL A 450 65.34 -21.03 20.71
N ASP A 451 65.56 -21.97 19.81
CA ASP A 451 66.90 -22.19 19.20
C ASP A 451 66.93 -21.39 17.88
N PRO A 452 67.76 -20.32 17.80
CA PRO A 452 67.84 -19.50 16.59
C PRO A 452 68.44 -20.26 15.39
N ALA A 453 68.98 -21.47 15.60
CA ALA A 453 69.55 -22.32 14.54
C ALA A 453 68.51 -23.30 13.97
N ASP A 454 67.32 -23.46 14.58
CA ASP A 454 66.29 -24.35 14.08
C ASP A 454 65.37 -23.62 13.04
N PRO A 455 65.38 -24.09 11.77
CA PRO A 455 64.52 -23.47 10.73
C PRO A 455 63.01 -23.51 11.04
N ALA A 456 62.59 -24.41 11.94
CA ALA A 456 61.18 -24.45 12.38
C ALA A 456 60.85 -23.30 13.34
N ASP A 457 61.82 -22.75 14.04
CA ASP A 457 61.69 -21.61 14.95
C ASP A 457 61.94 -20.28 14.22
N ALA A 458 62.80 -20.26 13.19
CA ALA A 458 63.11 -19.06 12.40
C ALA A 458 61.95 -18.57 11.49
N THR A 459 61.04 -19.43 11.07
CA THR A 459 59.91 -19.04 10.19
C THR A 459 58.77 -18.31 10.90
N ALA A 460 58.76 -18.29 12.24
CA ALA A 460 57.70 -17.62 13.01
C ALA A 460 57.94 -16.11 13.20
N ASP A 461 59.19 -15.65 13.18
CA ASP A 461 59.53 -14.24 13.45
C ASP A 461 59.69 -13.37 12.19
N ALA A 462 59.99 -13.96 11.02
CA ALA A 462 60.35 -13.19 9.83
C ALA A 462 59.16 -12.62 9.06
N ALA A 463 57.93 -13.11 9.28
CA ALA A 463 56.76 -12.75 8.45
C ALA A 463 55.88 -11.61 9.00
N ASN A 464 56.14 -11.08 10.22
CA ASN A 464 55.16 -10.19 10.84
C ASN A 464 55.74 -9.10 11.77
N ILE A 465 56.90 -8.53 11.44
CA ILE A 465 57.38 -7.31 12.09
C ILE A 465 56.90 -6.13 11.28
N PRO A 466 56.00 -5.25 11.83
CA PRO A 466 55.68 -3.98 11.19
C PRO A 466 56.95 -3.15 11.02
N ALA A 467 57.16 -2.55 9.85
CA ALA A 467 58.34 -1.76 9.51
C ALA A 467 58.59 -0.54 10.42
N ASP A 468 57.65 -0.18 11.28
CA ASP A 468 57.68 1.00 12.17
C ASP A 468 57.80 0.67 13.66
N ALA A 469 58.14 -0.55 14.05
CA ALA A 469 58.38 -0.87 15.47
C ALA A 469 59.70 -0.29 15.97
N PRO A 470 59.74 0.44 17.10
CA PRO A 470 60.99 1.00 17.65
C PRO A 470 61.92 -0.12 18.01
N ARG A 471 63.16 -0.05 17.49
CA ARG A 471 64.23 -1.06 17.71
C ARG A 471 64.68 -1.23 19.17
N ASP A 472 64.27 -0.35 20.06
CA ASP A 472 64.68 -0.38 21.50
C ASP A 472 63.88 -1.36 22.36
N SER A 473 62.74 -1.90 21.85
CA SER A 473 61.90 -2.87 22.61
C SER A 473 62.38 -4.32 22.50
N LEU A 474 63.43 -4.58 21.68
CA LEU A 474 63.96 -5.93 21.43
C LEU A 474 65.11 -6.36 22.39
N LEU A 475 65.51 -5.49 23.32
CA LEU A 475 66.75 -5.75 24.14
C LEU A 475 66.43 -6.15 25.59
N HIS A 476 65.20 -6.25 26.07
CA HIS A 476 64.90 -6.56 27.47
C HIS A 476 63.74 -7.60 27.63
N GLY A 477 63.65 -8.58 26.74
CA GLY A 477 62.67 -9.68 26.87
C GLY A 477 63.35 -10.93 27.44
N GLU A 478 62.87 -11.52 28.53
CA GLU A 478 63.23 -12.87 28.95
C GLU A 478 63.10 -13.85 27.76
N PRO A 479 63.96 -14.89 27.66
CA PRO A 479 63.91 -15.80 26.51
C PRO A 479 62.52 -16.44 26.34
N GLU A 480 61.90 -16.08 25.26
CA GLU A 480 60.56 -16.61 24.90
C GLU A 480 60.75 -18.13 24.66
N ARG A 481 59.93 -18.94 25.32
CA ARG A 481 59.91 -20.39 25.18
C ARG A 481 58.78 -20.83 24.32
N VAL A 482 59.02 -21.72 23.37
CA VAL A 482 58.03 -22.21 22.42
C VAL A 482 57.78 -23.71 22.58
N GLY A 483 56.57 -24.13 22.28
CA GLY A 483 56.19 -25.51 22.32
C GLY A 483 54.78 -25.72 21.76
N TRP A 484 54.17 -26.80 22.16
CA TRP A 484 52.82 -27.17 21.72
C TRP A 484 51.87 -27.30 22.91
N ALA A 485 50.65 -26.79 22.75
CA ALA A 485 49.56 -27.00 23.69
C ALA A 485 48.28 -27.45 22.99
N ARG A 486 47.46 -28.21 23.68
CA ARG A 486 46.12 -28.57 23.20
C ARG A 486 45.13 -27.56 23.76
N VAL A 487 44.53 -26.76 22.85
CA VAL A 487 43.52 -25.74 23.16
C VAL A 487 42.27 -26.09 22.38
N HIS A 488 41.10 -26.20 23.03
CA HIS A 488 39.84 -26.63 22.41
C HIS A 488 39.92 -27.95 21.63
N GLY A 489 40.77 -28.88 22.05
CA GLY A 489 40.95 -30.16 21.38
C GLY A 489 41.92 -30.15 20.20
N GLU A 490 42.37 -29.00 19.76
CA GLU A 490 43.32 -28.81 18.66
C GLU A 490 44.76 -28.57 19.19
N ARG A 491 45.75 -28.94 18.39
CA ARG A 491 47.17 -28.72 18.67
C ARG A 491 47.62 -27.38 18.14
N TRP A 492 47.99 -26.47 19.05
CA TRP A 492 48.44 -25.12 18.72
C TRP A 492 49.89 -24.90 19.16
N ARG A 493 50.60 -24.13 18.36
CA ARG A 493 51.94 -23.64 18.74
C ARG A 493 51.78 -22.54 19.77
N VAL A 494 52.49 -22.62 20.89
CA VAL A 494 52.33 -21.67 22.00
C VAL A 494 53.71 -21.11 22.40
N CYS A 495 53.67 -19.86 22.89
CA CYS A 495 54.86 -19.22 23.50
C CYS A 495 54.55 -18.70 24.91
N SER A 496 55.56 -18.75 25.80
CA SER A 496 55.47 -18.24 27.17
C SER A 496 56.82 -17.72 27.63
N ALA A 497 56.81 -16.68 28.47
CA ALA A 497 58.00 -16.19 29.15
C ALA A 497 58.49 -17.16 30.26
N THR A 498 57.59 -17.95 30.83
CA THR A 498 57.87 -18.89 31.90
C THR A 498 58.11 -20.31 31.38
N PRO A 499 59.08 -21.10 31.96
CA PRO A 499 59.24 -22.50 31.60
C PRO A 499 58.06 -23.32 32.07
N LEU A 500 57.42 -24.04 31.14
CA LEU A 500 56.24 -24.87 31.41
C LEU A 500 56.56 -26.31 30.99
N ALA A 501 56.41 -27.24 31.94
CA ALA A 501 56.55 -28.65 31.67
C ALA A 501 55.31 -29.24 31.00
N ALA A 502 55.47 -30.43 30.40
CA ALA A 502 54.36 -31.17 29.85
C ALA A 502 53.25 -31.40 30.91
N GLY A 503 51.99 -31.31 30.48
CA GLY A 503 50.85 -31.49 31.36
C GLY A 503 50.40 -30.25 32.12
N HIS A 504 51.17 -29.13 32.09
CA HIS A 504 50.72 -27.89 32.76
C HIS A 504 49.52 -27.27 32.08
N THR A 505 48.56 -26.85 32.91
CA THR A 505 47.38 -26.10 32.45
C THR A 505 47.76 -24.65 32.21
N VAL A 506 47.42 -24.12 31.01
CA VAL A 506 47.77 -22.77 30.58
C VAL A 506 46.51 -22.02 30.14
N ARG A 507 46.57 -20.70 30.28
CA ARG A 507 45.54 -19.81 29.76
C ARG A 507 46.11 -19.00 28.60
N VAL A 508 45.37 -18.94 27.50
CA VAL A 508 45.72 -18.14 26.33
C VAL A 508 45.46 -16.66 26.65
N THR A 509 46.51 -15.83 26.58
CA THR A 509 46.41 -14.37 26.82
C THR A 509 46.47 -13.56 25.53
N GLY A 510 46.98 -14.13 24.45
CA GLY A 510 47.09 -13.45 23.17
C GLY A 510 47.34 -14.40 22.01
N ARG A 511 47.33 -13.83 20.80
CA ARG A 511 47.66 -14.56 19.56
C ARG A 511 48.56 -13.68 18.68
N ARG A 512 49.62 -14.25 18.14
CA ARG A 512 50.47 -13.66 17.10
C ARG A 512 50.49 -14.60 15.89
N GLY A 513 49.77 -14.25 14.84
CA GLY A 513 49.62 -15.11 13.67
C GLY A 513 49.04 -16.50 14.00
N LEU A 514 49.84 -17.57 13.85
CA LEU A 514 49.47 -18.96 14.17
C LEU A 514 49.95 -19.43 15.54
N MET A 515 50.56 -18.54 16.35
CA MET A 515 51.10 -18.83 17.67
C MET A 515 50.24 -18.18 18.75
N LEU A 516 49.94 -18.91 19.83
CA LEU A 516 49.22 -18.42 20.99
C LEU A 516 50.17 -18.04 22.11
N THR A 517 50.01 -16.89 22.72
CA THR A 517 50.73 -16.52 23.96
C THR A 517 49.99 -17.10 25.14
N VAL A 518 50.69 -17.83 26.01
CA VAL A 518 50.07 -18.51 27.14
C VAL A 518 50.77 -18.17 28.44
N VAL A 519 50.04 -18.21 29.54
CA VAL A 519 50.55 -18.08 30.93
C VAL A 519 50.10 -19.28 31.75
N PRO A 520 50.92 -19.71 32.76
CA PRO A 520 50.51 -20.79 33.65
C PRO A 520 49.26 -20.42 34.43
N MET A 521 48.37 -21.38 34.59
CA MET A 521 47.33 -21.28 35.61
C MET A 521 47.92 -21.77 36.94
N ILE A 522 47.92 -20.90 37.95
CA ILE A 522 48.31 -21.26 39.30
C ILE A 522 47.15 -22.03 39.91
N ASP A 523 47.31 -23.34 40.10
CA ASP A 523 46.30 -24.12 40.87
C ASP A 523 46.36 -23.66 42.33
N ALA A 524 45.31 -23.05 42.81
CA ALA A 524 45.16 -22.54 44.19
C ALA A 524 45.07 -23.66 45.26
N SER A 525 45.52 -24.88 44.98
CA SER A 525 45.32 -26.04 45.84
C SER A 525 46.56 -26.58 46.55
N THR A 526 47.75 -25.88 46.54
CA THR A 526 48.97 -26.48 47.08
C THR A 526 49.66 -25.67 48.20
N ASP A 527 48.99 -24.73 48.87
CA ASP A 527 49.56 -24.07 50.06
C ASP A 527 48.50 -24.00 51.20
N ALA A 528 48.25 -25.16 51.84
CA ALA A 528 47.70 -25.19 53.19
C ALA A 528 48.84 -25.60 54.14
N PRO A 529 49.34 -24.73 55.07
CA PRO A 529 50.33 -25.12 56.05
C PRO A 529 49.75 -26.17 56.98
N GLN A 530 50.42 -27.35 57.06
CA GLN A 530 50.16 -28.35 58.08
C GLN A 530 50.42 -27.74 59.46
N GLN A 531 49.40 -27.39 60.19
CA GLN A 531 49.50 -27.12 61.60
C GLN A 531 49.72 -28.45 62.34
N HIS A 532 50.94 -28.67 62.82
CA HIS A 532 51.31 -29.67 63.83
C HIS A 532 50.48 -29.42 65.09
N LYS A 533 49.60 -30.36 65.43
CA LYS A 533 49.06 -30.51 66.77
C LYS A 533 50.07 -31.32 67.57
N THR A 534 50.75 -30.68 68.55
CA THR A 534 51.39 -31.36 69.71
C THR A 534 50.55 -31.09 70.95
N ALA A 535 50.22 -32.21 71.61
CA ALA A 535 49.74 -32.47 72.99
C ALA A 535 48.38 -31.88 73.38
#